data_1bb41322157071c1d0946ccec475469c
#
_entry.id   1bb41322157071c1d0946ccec475469c
#
_cell.length_a   1.000
_cell.length_b   1.000
_cell.length_c   1.000
_cell.angle_alpha   90.00
_cell.angle_beta   90.00
_cell.angle_gamma   90.00
#
_symmetry.space_group_name_H-M   'P 1'
#
loop_
_entity.id
_entity.type
_entity.pdbx_description
1 polymer ?
#
loop_
_entity_poly.entity_id
_entity_poly.type
_entity_poly.pdbx_seq_one_letter_code
_entity_poly.pdbx_strand_id
1 'polypeptide(L)'
;MYIVSATAPRNVIEALADALTWLDPSPADAVDTKEETRITWRLDAYAQDEESAYGCAGIIELVDPDVNPVVQKLEDKDWVALSLEGLPAVHAGPFVVAGAHELARGWPGRIPVWIEAGPAFGTGHHGTTSGCLLALEKRARKGPLGKVLDIGTGSGVLAIAAVKRGASYAVASDIDAESIRVSKINGNNNRMGRTVRFLTATGTKSAIIQAQAPYDTIFANILARPLIGLSGDIAKVLRPGGAVILSGLLTHQEPSVRAAFNGRGLVLTDRIHKDGWSTLTYVKPKAKPVKKTPSLLADLKALMRAVDAD
;
A
#
# COMPACT_ATOMS: atom_id res chain seq x y z
N MET A 1 1.35 10.80 -20.54
CA MET A 1 1.44 11.15 -19.10
C MET A 1 1.94 12.59 -18.96
N TYR A 2 1.49 13.27 -17.95
CA TYR A 2 1.87 14.65 -17.62
C TYR A 2 2.30 14.73 -16.16
N ILE A 3 3.15 15.70 -15.86
CA ILE A 3 3.51 16.09 -14.50
C ILE A 3 3.14 17.55 -14.29
N VAL A 4 2.53 17.84 -13.17
CA VAL A 4 2.22 19.21 -12.74
C VAL A 4 3.01 19.49 -11.48
N SER A 5 3.96 20.40 -11.57
CA SER A 5 4.88 20.73 -10.48
C SER A 5 4.58 22.08 -9.88
N ALA A 6 4.63 22.20 -8.57
CA ALA A 6 4.48 23.45 -7.84
C ALA A 6 5.48 23.52 -6.69
N THR A 7 6.02 24.71 -6.40
CA THR A 7 6.94 24.95 -5.29
C THR A 7 6.37 26.04 -4.38
N ALA A 8 6.28 25.76 -3.09
CA ALA A 8 5.72 26.68 -2.10
C ALA A 8 6.24 26.31 -0.68
N PRO A 9 5.92 27.09 0.37
CA PRO A 9 6.15 26.68 1.76
C PRO A 9 5.43 25.37 2.08
N ARG A 10 5.95 24.62 3.04
CA ARG A 10 5.48 23.28 3.41
C ARG A 10 3.98 23.20 3.66
N ASN A 11 3.45 24.13 4.45
CA ASN A 11 2.02 24.15 4.79
C ASN A 11 1.12 24.36 3.56
N VAL A 12 1.58 25.12 2.56
CA VAL A 12 0.86 25.32 1.30
C VAL A 12 0.92 24.03 0.47
N ILE A 13 2.09 23.41 0.34
CA ILE A 13 2.24 22.15 -0.40
C ILE A 13 1.39 21.03 0.23
N GLU A 14 1.31 20.95 1.54
CA GLU A 14 0.42 19.99 2.23
C GLU A 14 -1.06 20.25 1.90
N ALA A 15 -1.49 21.51 1.88
CA ALA A 15 -2.87 21.89 1.49
C ALA A 15 -3.18 21.56 0.02
N LEU A 16 -2.23 21.82 -0.89
CA LEU A 16 -2.36 21.48 -2.30
C LEU A 16 -2.44 19.97 -2.53
N ALA A 17 -1.58 19.21 -1.86
CA ALA A 17 -1.60 17.74 -1.93
C ALA A 17 -2.93 17.16 -1.42
N ASP A 18 -3.46 17.72 -0.33
CA ASP A 18 -4.78 17.35 0.18
C ASP A 18 -5.88 17.66 -0.84
N ALA A 19 -5.92 18.87 -1.37
CA ALA A 19 -6.93 19.26 -2.34
C ALA A 19 -6.96 18.33 -3.56
N LEU A 20 -5.78 17.95 -4.08
CA LEU A 20 -5.68 17.03 -5.21
C LEU A 20 -6.09 15.60 -4.85
N THR A 21 -5.79 15.14 -3.64
CA THR A 21 -6.02 13.74 -3.25
C THR A 21 -7.41 13.48 -2.64
N TRP A 22 -8.11 14.52 -2.14
CA TRP A 22 -9.45 14.38 -1.57
C TRP A 22 -10.59 14.51 -2.59
N LEU A 23 -10.33 14.94 -3.82
CA LEU A 23 -11.33 15.00 -4.87
C LEU A 23 -11.73 13.60 -5.37
N ASP A 24 -12.98 13.47 -5.83
CA ASP A 24 -13.52 12.24 -6.40
C ASP A 24 -14.40 12.54 -7.62
N PRO A 25 -13.94 12.23 -8.85
CA PRO A 25 -12.62 11.67 -9.13
C PRO A 25 -11.48 12.67 -8.90
N SER A 26 -10.30 12.17 -8.47
CA SER A 26 -9.09 12.98 -8.44
C SER A 26 -8.56 13.13 -9.86
N PRO A 27 -8.14 14.32 -10.28
CA PRO A 27 -7.47 14.49 -11.57
C PRO A 27 -6.01 13.98 -11.54
N ALA A 28 -5.44 13.78 -10.35
CA ALA A 28 -4.11 13.21 -10.19
C ALA A 28 -4.18 11.71 -9.92
N ASP A 29 -3.40 10.92 -10.67
CA ASP A 29 -3.20 9.49 -10.41
C ASP A 29 -2.30 9.27 -9.19
N ALA A 30 -1.33 10.17 -9.01
CA ALA A 30 -0.42 10.19 -7.86
C ALA A 30 0.03 11.62 -7.56
N VAL A 31 0.31 11.86 -6.28
CA VAL A 31 0.88 13.12 -5.80
C VAL A 31 2.10 12.80 -4.96
N ASP A 32 3.23 13.42 -5.27
CA ASP A 32 4.47 13.36 -4.51
C ASP A 32 4.81 14.72 -3.92
N THR A 33 5.42 14.73 -2.73
CA THR A 33 5.89 15.96 -2.08
C THR A 33 7.28 15.75 -1.53
N LYS A 34 8.18 16.70 -1.79
CA LYS A 34 9.57 16.64 -1.32
C LYS A 34 10.08 18.00 -0.85
N GLU A 35 10.96 17.98 0.14
CA GLU A 35 11.71 19.15 0.56
C GLU A 35 12.72 19.53 -0.53
N GLU A 36 12.66 20.75 -1.03
CA GLU A 36 13.61 21.28 -2.02
C GLU A 36 14.70 22.12 -1.33
N THR A 37 14.26 22.92 -0.34
CA THR A 37 15.14 23.71 0.50
C THR A 37 14.60 23.71 1.94
N ARG A 38 15.29 24.35 2.89
CA ARG A 38 14.81 24.49 4.29
C ARG A 38 13.46 25.20 4.42
N ILE A 39 13.05 25.97 3.43
CA ILE A 39 11.82 26.80 3.46
C ILE A 39 10.84 26.48 2.34
N THR A 40 11.24 25.76 1.30
CA THR A 40 10.40 25.45 0.15
C THR A 40 10.28 23.92 -0.02
N TRP A 41 9.08 23.52 -0.35
CA TRP A 41 8.70 22.18 -0.72
C TRP A 41 8.19 22.15 -2.14
N ARG A 42 8.36 21.05 -2.82
CA ARG A 42 7.83 20.82 -4.15
C ARG A 42 6.75 19.76 -4.10
N LEU A 43 5.67 20.00 -4.84
CA LEU A 43 4.63 19.04 -5.17
C LEU A 43 4.79 18.65 -6.63
N ASP A 44 4.73 17.35 -6.91
CA ASP A 44 4.65 16.77 -8.25
C ASP A 44 3.38 15.91 -8.33
N ALA A 45 2.39 16.36 -9.13
CA ALA A 45 1.16 15.61 -9.40
C ALA A 45 1.26 14.99 -10.79
N TYR A 46 0.94 13.69 -10.89
CA TYR A 46 1.00 12.93 -12.13
C TYR A 46 -0.40 12.72 -12.67
N ALA A 47 -0.60 12.94 -13.98
CA ALA A 47 -1.87 12.79 -14.66
C ALA A 47 -1.71 12.02 -15.98
N GLN A 48 -2.70 11.22 -16.37
CA GLN A 48 -2.63 10.37 -17.56
C GLN A 48 -2.71 11.17 -18.85
N ASP A 49 -3.54 12.20 -18.88
CA ASP A 49 -3.84 13.01 -20.05
C ASP A 49 -3.70 14.52 -19.77
N GLU A 50 -3.84 15.30 -20.82
CA GLU A 50 -3.68 16.74 -20.78
C GLU A 50 -4.81 17.43 -20.00
N GLU A 51 -6.03 16.95 -20.13
CA GLU A 51 -7.22 17.47 -19.43
C GLU A 51 -7.07 17.31 -17.91
N SER A 52 -6.68 16.14 -17.47
CA SER A 52 -6.41 15.85 -16.06
C SER A 52 -5.25 16.69 -15.51
N ALA A 53 -4.20 16.92 -16.31
CA ALA A 53 -3.07 17.78 -15.90
C ALA A 53 -3.48 19.23 -15.71
N TYR A 54 -4.24 19.79 -16.64
CA TYR A 54 -4.79 21.15 -16.48
C TYR A 54 -5.82 21.21 -15.35
N GLY A 55 -6.55 20.13 -15.09
CA GLY A 55 -7.40 19.97 -13.91
C GLY A 55 -6.61 20.10 -12.60
N CYS A 56 -5.46 19.42 -12.51
CA CYS A 56 -4.54 19.55 -11.37
C CYS A 56 -4.02 21.00 -11.23
N ALA A 57 -3.59 21.61 -12.32
CA ALA A 57 -3.10 22.99 -12.31
C ALA A 57 -4.17 23.98 -11.83
N GLY A 58 -5.40 23.85 -12.34
CA GLY A 58 -6.53 24.70 -11.92
C GLY A 58 -6.88 24.55 -10.45
N ILE A 59 -6.77 23.34 -9.88
CA ILE A 59 -6.97 23.11 -8.43
C ILE A 59 -5.87 23.81 -7.63
N ILE A 60 -4.61 23.72 -8.07
CA ILE A 60 -3.48 24.39 -7.41
C ILE A 60 -3.71 25.89 -7.36
N GLU A 61 -4.05 26.50 -8.50
CA GLU A 61 -4.34 27.94 -8.60
C GLU A 61 -5.57 28.37 -7.79
N LEU A 62 -6.58 27.51 -7.70
CA LEU A 62 -7.78 27.78 -6.90
C LEU A 62 -7.50 27.76 -5.39
N VAL A 63 -6.62 26.87 -4.94
CA VAL A 63 -6.25 26.73 -3.51
C VAL A 63 -5.30 27.84 -3.09
N ASP A 64 -4.34 28.18 -3.93
CA ASP A 64 -3.39 29.27 -3.68
C ASP A 64 -3.02 29.97 -5.00
N PRO A 65 -3.62 31.16 -5.28
CA PRO A 65 -3.36 31.92 -6.51
C PRO A 65 -1.92 32.43 -6.67
N ASP A 66 -1.13 32.45 -5.61
CA ASP A 66 0.27 32.88 -5.65
C ASP A 66 1.22 31.74 -6.09
N VAL A 67 0.72 30.52 -6.15
CA VAL A 67 1.46 29.33 -6.62
C VAL A 67 1.24 29.15 -8.13
N ASN A 68 2.32 29.16 -8.89
CA ASN A 68 2.29 28.97 -10.34
C ASN A 68 2.62 27.50 -10.67
N PRO A 69 1.63 26.66 -11.02
CA PRO A 69 1.89 25.30 -11.42
C PRO A 69 2.53 25.24 -12.82
N VAL A 70 3.49 24.36 -12.98
CA VAL A 70 4.13 24.08 -14.27
C VAL A 70 3.63 22.74 -14.78
N VAL A 71 2.89 22.76 -15.89
CA VAL A 71 2.43 21.55 -16.57
C VAL A 71 3.48 21.15 -17.61
N GLN A 72 3.97 19.94 -17.52
CA GLN A 72 4.95 19.38 -18.45
C GLN A 72 4.46 18.06 -18.99
N LYS A 73 4.42 17.92 -20.32
CA LYS A 73 4.21 16.64 -20.97
C LYS A 73 5.45 15.78 -20.80
N LEU A 74 5.30 14.62 -20.20
CA LEU A 74 6.33 13.60 -20.18
C LEU A 74 6.26 12.87 -21.52
N GLU A 75 7.26 13.03 -22.37
CA GLU A 75 7.32 12.33 -23.66
C GLU A 75 7.36 10.81 -23.40
N ASP A 76 6.64 10.04 -24.23
CA ASP A 76 6.51 8.57 -24.10
C ASP A 76 7.82 7.81 -24.33
N LYS A 77 8.90 8.51 -24.63
CA LYS A 77 10.23 7.95 -24.86
C LYS A 77 11.21 8.33 -23.76
N ASP A 78 11.73 7.32 -23.11
CA ASP A 78 13.03 7.26 -22.44
C ASP A 78 13.25 8.06 -21.15
N TRP A 79 12.42 9.03 -20.77
CA TRP A 79 12.64 9.75 -19.50
C TRP A 79 12.48 8.83 -18.28
N VAL A 80 11.48 7.95 -18.32
CA VAL A 80 11.30 6.93 -17.29
C VAL A 80 12.48 5.96 -17.33
N ALA A 81 12.89 5.48 -18.50
CA ALA A 81 14.04 4.62 -18.66
C ALA A 81 15.36 5.33 -18.31
N LEU A 82 15.60 6.55 -18.82
CA LEU A 82 16.82 7.33 -18.55
C LEU A 82 16.92 7.83 -17.10
N SER A 83 15.83 8.28 -16.49
CA SER A 83 15.84 8.65 -15.08
C SER A 83 15.93 7.47 -14.15
N LEU A 84 15.62 6.28 -14.63
CA LEU A 84 15.59 5.03 -13.86
C LEU A 84 16.81 4.14 -14.13
N GLU A 85 17.50 4.28 -15.27
CA GLU A 85 18.78 3.61 -15.53
C GLU A 85 19.90 4.01 -14.54
N GLY A 86 19.76 5.15 -13.87
CA GLY A 86 20.70 5.66 -12.87
C GLY A 86 20.21 5.60 -11.42
N LEU A 87 18.99 5.10 -11.15
CA LEU A 87 18.49 5.09 -9.78
C LEU A 87 19.22 4.05 -8.92
N PRO A 88 19.83 4.46 -7.78
CA PRO A 88 20.52 3.54 -6.89
C PRO A 88 19.55 2.53 -6.27
N ALA A 89 20.07 1.37 -5.89
CA ALA A 89 19.28 0.36 -5.18
C ALA A 89 18.67 0.92 -3.89
N VAL A 90 17.38 0.66 -3.67
CA VAL A 90 16.68 1.07 -2.45
C VAL A 90 16.80 -0.01 -1.39
N HIS A 91 17.34 0.37 -0.25
CA HIS A 91 17.51 -0.51 0.91
C HIS A 91 16.38 -0.30 1.94
N ALA A 92 15.60 -1.35 2.22
CA ALA A 92 14.54 -1.33 3.23
C ALA A 92 14.60 -2.61 4.09
N GLY A 93 15.22 -2.54 5.25
CA GLY A 93 15.48 -3.71 6.10
C GLY A 93 16.32 -4.75 5.36
N PRO A 94 15.88 -6.02 5.23
CA PRO A 94 16.60 -7.03 4.48
C PRO A 94 16.44 -6.90 2.96
N PHE A 95 15.49 -6.10 2.47
CA PHE A 95 15.19 -5.99 1.05
C PHE A 95 16.14 -5.03 0.34
N VAL A 96 16.45 -5.37 -0.91
CA VAL A 96 17.08 -4.49 -1.88
C VAL A 96 16.19 -4.47 -3.12
N VAL A 97 15.57 -3.32 -3.39
CA VAL A 97 14.76 -3.12 -4.60
C VAL A 97 15.62 -2.40 -5.62
N ALA A 98 15.78 -2.98 -6.80
CA ALA A 98 16.67 -2.45 -7.81
C ALA A 98 16.31 -2.96 -9.21
N GLY A 99 16.69 -2.22 -10.25
CA GLY A 99 16.69 -2.68 -11.64
C GLY A 99 17.79 -3.71 -11.93
N ALA A 100 17.77 -4.27 -13.13
CA ALA A 100 18.70 -5.32 -13.55
C ALA A 100 20.19 -4.94 -13.39
N HIS A 101 20.54 -3.71 -13.71
CA HIS A 101 21.92 -3.21 -13.68
C HIS A 101 22.52 -3.23 -12.27
N GLU A 102 21.75 -2.93 -11.24
CA GLU A 102 22.19 -2.94 -9.85
C GLU A 102 22.20 -4.35 -9.26
N LEU A 103 21.25 -5.21 -9.66
CA LEU A 103 21.16 -6.58 -9.15
C LEU A 103 22.35 -7.44 -9.60
N ALA A 104 22.96 -7.13 -10.75
CA ALA A 104 24.16 -7.81 -11.23
C ALA A 104 25.37 -7.70 -10.25
N ARG A 105 25.37 -6.70 -9.35
CA ARG A 105 26.43 -6.53 -8.32
C ARG A 105 26.39 -7.59 -7.23
N GLY A 106 25.24 -8.31 -7.09
CA GLY A 106 25.02 -9.27 -6.01
C GLY A 106 24.79 -8.58 -4.65
N TRP A 107 23.93 -9.17 -3.82
CA TRP A 107 23.57 -8.62 -2.51
C TRP A 107 23.59 -9.71 -1.43
N PRO A 108 24.79 -10.15 -0.97
CA PRO A 108 24.90 -11.22 0.02
C PRO A 108 24.10 -10.93 1.29
N GLY A 109 23.32 -11.91 1.75
CA GLY A 109 22.50 -11.78 2.96
C GLY A 109 21.28 -10.85 2.84
N ARG A 110 20.96 -10.37 1.64
CA ARG A 110 19.80 -9.54 1.35
C ARG A 110 18.73 -10.30 0.53
N ILE A 111 17.55 -9.74 0.49
CA ILE A 111 16.44 -10.24 -0.35
C ILE A 111 16.30 -9.29 -1.54
N PRO A 112 16.88 -9.63 -2.70
CA PRO A 112 16.79 -8.79 -3.88
C PRO A 112 15.38 -8.88 -4.48
N VAL A 113 14.80 -7.73 -4.80
CA VAL A 113 13.52 -7.59 -5.51
C VAL A 113 13.79 -6.82 -6.78
N TRP A 114 13.70 -7.52 -7.89
CA TRP A 114 13.92 -6.95 -9.22
C TRP A 114 12.68 -6.19 -9.66
N ILE A 115 12.78 -4.89 -9.75
CA ILE A 115 11.73 -4.02 -10.28
C ILE A 115 12.34 -3.19 -11.38
N GLU A 116 11.89 -3.46 -12.61
CA GLU A 116 12.25 -2.59 -13.71
C GLU A 116 11.57 -1.24 -13.54
N ALA A 117 12.33 -0.26 -13.87
CA ALA A 117 11.88 1.09 -13.97
C ALA A 117 10.83 1.21 -15.09
N GLY A 118 9.66 1.74 -14.76
CA GLY A 118 8.56 1.88 -15.70
C GLY A 118 7.58 2.93 -15.21
N PRO A 119 6.57 3.26 -16.00
CA PRO A 119 5.55 4.25 -15.62
C PRO A 119 4.68 3.80 -14.44
N ALA A 120 4.75 2.52 -14.06
CA ALA A 120 4.01 2.02 -12.90
C ALA A 120 4.64 2.50 -11.59
N PHE A 121 3.80 3.01 -10.68
CA PHE A 121 4.17 3.46 -9.35
C PHE A 121 4.79 2.31 -8.52
N GLY A 122 5.75 2.63 -7.63
CA GLY A 122 6.29 1.65 -6.68
C GLY A 122 7.70 1.15 -7.01
N THR A 123 8.55 1.97 -7.63
CA THR A 123 9.98 1.65 -7.90
C THR A 123 10.83 1.48 -6.63
N GLY A 124 10.24 1.67 -5.44
CA GLY A 124 10.96 1.56 -4.16
C GLY A 124 11.59 2.86 -3.66
N HIS A 125 11.77 3.87 -4.50
CA HIS A 125 12.38 5.16 -4.14
C HIS A 125 11.45 6.04 -3.31
N HIS A 126 10.16 5.79 -3.34
CA HIS A 126 9.16 6.50 -2.56
C HIS A 126 9.16 6.06 -1.09
N GLY A 127 9.06 7.00 -0.16
CA GLY A 127 9.02 6.73 1.28
C GLY A 127 7.97 5.69 1.69
N THR A 128 6.83 5.65 1.00
CA THR A 128 5.72 4.72 1.24
C THR A 128 6.09 3.26 0.97
N THR A 129 6.73 2.97 -0.16
CA THR A 129 7.18 1.60 -0.50
C THR A 129 8.22 1.10 0.49
N SER A 130 9.21 1.95 0.81
CA SER A 130 10.23 1.66 1.81
C SER A 130 9.60 1.38 3.19
N GLY A 131 8.63 2.20 3.61
CA GLY A 131 7.87 2.00 4.85
C GLY A 131 7.13 0.66 4.88
N CYS A 132 6.46 0.30 3.78
CA CYS A 132 5.77 -0.99 3.65
C CYS A 132 6.72 -2.19 3.73
N LEU A 133 7.89 -2.13 3.10
CA LEU A 133 8.91 -3.18 3.17
C LEU A 133 9.47 -3.36 4.59
N LEU A 134 9.70 -2.25 5.31
CA LEU A 134 10.10 -2.29 6.72
C LEU A 134 8.99 -2.89 7.60
N ALA A 135 7.73 -2.53 7.36
CA ALA A 135 6.59 -3.10 8.07
C ALA A 135 6.39 -4.58 7.74
N LEU A 136 6.60 -5.00 6.48
CA LEU A 136 6.62 -6.39 6.07
C LEU A 136 7.65 -7.21 6.87
N GLU A 137 8.88 -6.72 6.99
CA GLU A 137 9.93 -7.39 7.78
C GLU A 137 9.53 -7.52 9.24
N LYS A 138 9.05 -6.43 9.87
CA LYS A 138 8.54 -6.47 11.25
C LYS A 138 7.40 -7.49 11.41
N ARG A 139 6.51 -7.58 10.41
CA ARG A 139 5.40 -8.55 10.42
C ARG A 139 5.91 -9.98 10.27
N ALA A 140 6.87 -10.23 9.37
CA ALA A 140 7.45 -11.55 9.11
C ALA A 140 8.18 -12.13 10.34
N ARG A 141 8.81 -11.26 11.14
CA ARG A 141 9.46 -11.67 12.42
C ARG A 141 8.45 -12.12 13.48
N LYS A 142 7.20 -11.70 13.40
CA LYS A 142 6.13 -12.06 14.35
C LYS A 142 5.46 -13.42 14.02
N GLY A 143 5.79 -14.03 12.90
CA GLY A 143 5.25 -15.31 12.46
C GLY A 143 4.97 -15.39 10.96
N PRO A 144 4.43 -16.50 10.48
CA PRO A 144 4.19 -16.72 9.04
C PRO A 144 3.35 -15.62 8.41
N LEU A 145 3.73 -15.20 7.22
CA LEU A 145 2.99 -14.20 6.43
C LEU A 145 1.69 -14.78 5.86
N GLY A 146 1.66 -16.11 5.62
CA GLY A 146 0.52 -16.83 5.08
C GLY A 146 0.13 -16.38 3.68
N LYS A 147 -1.18 -16.29 3.41
CA LYS A 147 -1.74 -15.75 2.17
C LYS A 147 -1.74 -14.22 2.23
N VAL A 148 -1.25 -13.60 1.16
CA VAL A 148 -1.11 -12.15 1.04
C VAL A 148 -2.08 -11.59 0.00
N LEU A 149 -2.66 -10.43 0.28
CA LEU A 149 -3.36 -9.60 -0.70
C LEU A 149 -2.63 -8.25 -0.80
N ASP A 150 -2.34 -7.82 -2.03
CA ASP A 150 -1.75 -6.51 -2.31
C ASP A 150 -2.73 -5.71 -3.19
N ILE A 151 -3.31 -4.66 -2.62
CA ILE A 151 -4.33 -3.80 -3.26
C ILE A 151 -3.65 -2.53 -3.73
N GLY A 152 -3.79 -2.20 -5.03
CA GLY A 152 -3.02 -1.13 -5.67
C GLY A 152 -1.54 -1.54 -5.77
N THR A 153 -1.29 -2.68 -6.43
CA THR A 153 0.04 -3.31 -6.43
C THR A 153 1.07 -2.56 -7.25
N GLY A 154 0.64 -1.72 -8.19
CA GLY A 154 1.51 -0.97 -9.08
C GLY A 154 2.55 -1.87 -9.77
N SER A 155 3.82 -1.66 -9.47
CA SER A 155 4.94 -2.46 -9.99
C SER A 155 4.97 -3.93 -9.50
N GLY A 156 4.16 -4.30 -8.52
CA GLY A 156 4.17 -5.63 -7.90
C GLY A 156 5.16 -5.81 -6.76
N VAL A 157 5.89 -4.77 -6.39
CA VAL A 157 7.02 -4.83 -5.45
C VAL A 157 6.67 -5.45 -4.11
N LEU A 158 5.52 -5.10 -3.50
CA LEU A 158 5.13 -5.58 -2.17
C LEU A 158 4.70 -7.05 -2.21
N ALA A 159 3.92 -7.45 -3.21
CA ALA A 159 3.54 -8.84 -3.40
C ALA A 159 4.75 -9.75 -3.65
N ILE A 160 5.68 -9.32 -4.52
CA ILE A 160 6.92 -10.04 -4.80
C ILE A 160 7.81 -10.14 -3.56
N ALA A 161 8.01 -9.01 -2.84
CA ALA A 161 8.78 -8.98 -1.61
C ALA A 161 8.18 -9.90 -0.54
N ALA A 162 6.85 -9.94 -0.39
CA ALA A 162 6.16 -10.80 0.55
C ALA A 162 6.41 -12.29 0.26
N VAL A 163 6.34 -12.72 -1.01
CA VAL A 163 6.61 -14.12 -1.39
C VAL A 163 8.08 -14.45 -1.16
N LYS A 164 9.01 -13.58 -1.57
CA LYS A 164 10.45 -13.77 -1.28
C LYS A 164 10.76 -13.84 0.21
N ARG A 165 9.93 -13.20 1.04
CA ARG A 165 10.07 -13.22 2.51
C ARG A 165 9.34 -14.39 3.17
N GLY A 166 8.72 -15.26 2.40
CA GLY A 166 8.11 -16.50 2.89
C GLY A 166 6.57 -16.50 2.96
N ALA A 167 5.90 -15.60 2.26
CA ALA A 167 4.45 -15.75 2.04
C ALA A 167 4.19 -17.00 1.19
N SER A 168 3.15 -17.74 1.52
CA SER A 168 2.81 -18.98 0.80
C SER A 168 2.22 -18.71 -0.58
N TYR A 169 1.51 -17.60 -0.72
CA TYR A 169 0.83 -17.17 -1.95
C TYR A 169 0.45 -15.71 -1.86
N ALA A 170 0.47 -14.99 -2.96
CA ALA A 170 0.01 -13.61 -3.04
C ALA A 170 -1.01 -13.42 -4.18
N VAL A 171 -2.06 -12.65 -3.90
CA VAL A 171 -2.92 -12.03 -4.91
C VAL A 171 -2.56 -10.56 -4.94
N ALA A 172 -2.22 -10.05 -6.12
CA ALA A 172 -1.83 -8.68 -6.35
C ALA A 172 -2.78 -8.05 -7.36
N SER A 173 -3.44 -6.97 -7.00
CA SER A 173 -4.46 -6.33 -7.83
C SER A 173 -4.23 -4.84 -7.99
N ASP A 174 -4.59 -4.33 -9.15
CA ASP A 174 -4.63 -2.91 -9.44
C ASP A 174 -5.88 -2.58 -10.27
N ILE A 175 -6.34 -1.35 -10.24
CA ILE A 175 -7.40 -0.86 -11.11
C ILE A 175 -6.86 -0.60 -12.52
N ASP A 176 -5.59 -0.26 -12.62
CA ASP A 176 -4.91 0.02 -13.87
C ASP A 176 -4.36 -1.27 -14.51
N ALA A 177 -4.76 -1.50 -15.77
CA ALA A 177 -4.33 -2.65 -16.55
C ALA A 177 -2.84 -2.59 -16.92
N GLU A 178 -2.27 -1.40 -17.09
CA GLU A 178 -0.86 -1.22 -17.40
C GLU A 178 0.01 -1.56 -16.17
N SER A 179 -0.37 -1.14 -14.98
CA SER A 179 0.24 -1.57 -13.72
C SER A 179 0.26 -3.10 -13.60
N ILE A 180 -0.83 -3.77 -13.98
CA ILE A 180 -0.89 -5.24 -13.99
C ILE A 180 0.02 -5.84 -15.06
N ARG A 181 0.17 -5.21 -16.23
CA ARG A 181 1.12 -5.65 -17.25
C ARG A 181 2.57 -5.57 -16.73
N VAL A 182 2.94 -4.44 -16.14
CA VAL A 182 4.27 -4.20 -15.55
C VAL A 182 4.53 -5.17 -14.39
N SER A 183 3.58 -5.33 -13.48
CA SER A 183 3.73 -6.23 -12.32
C SER A 183 3.93 -7.70 -12.75
N LYS A 184 3.31 -8.15 -13.85
CA LYS A 184 3.54 -9.49 -14.42
C LYS A 184 4.98 -9.63 -14.95
N ILE A 185 5.51 -8.61 -15.63
CA ILE A 185 6.90 -8.61 -16.11
C ILE A 185 7.84 -8.71 -14.90
N ASN A 186 7.65 -7.87 -13.89
CA ASN A 186 8.45 -7.91 -12.66
C ASN A 186 8.31 -9.24 -11.93
N GLY A 187 7.10 -9.81 -11.89
CA GLY A 187 6.86 -11.15 -11.34
C GLY A 187 7.66 -12.24 -12.06
N ASN A 188 7.73 -12.19 -13.39
CA ASN A 188 8.53 -13.12 -14.20
C ASN A 188 10.03 -12.95 -13.95
N ASN A 189 10.53 -11.71 -13.93
CA ASN A 189 11.92 -11.39 -13.63
C ASN A 189 12.35 -11.92 -12.25
N ASN A 190 11.44 -11.87 -11.28
CA ASN A 190 11.64 -12.41 -9.94
C ASN A 190 11.34 -13.92 -9.82
N ARG A 191 10.98 -14.63 -10.90
CA ARG A 191 10.65 -16.06 -10.95
C ARG A 191 9.47 -16.43 -10.02
N MET A 192 8.46 -15.56 -9.92
CA MET A 192 7.32 -15.78 -9.02
C MET A 192 6.41 -16.93 -9.49
N GLY A 193 6.34 -17.22 -10.78
CA GLY A 193 5.55 -18.32 -11.31
C GLY A 193 4.07 -18.25 -10.85
N ARG A 194 3.61 -19.33 -10.21
CA ARG A 194 2.23 -19.42 -9.69
C ARG A 194 2.07 -18.91 -8.27
N THR A 195 3.15 -18.48 -7.62
CA THR A 195 3.10 -18.00 -6.22
C THR A 195 2.55 -16.58 -6.09
N VAL A 196 2.53 -15.80 -7.18
CA VAL A 196 1.87 -14.49 -7.22
C VAL A 196 0.88 -14.48 -8.38
N ARG A 197 -0.37 -14.11 -8.10
CA ARG A 197 -1.41 -13.91 -9.11
C ARG A 197 -1.72 -12.44 -9.27
N PHE A 198 -1.41 -11.89 -10.43
CA PHE A 198 -1.69 -10.51 -10.80
C PHE A 198 -3.00 -10.40 -11.57
N LEU A 199 -3.89 -9.46 -11.19
CA LEU A 199 -5.18 -9.26 -11.85
C LEU A 199 -5.68 -7.81 -11.77
N THR A 200 -6.36 -7.35 -12.79
CA THR A 200 -7.05 -6.06 -12.76
C THR A 200 -8.32 -6.19 -11.93
N ALA A 201 -8.46 -5.38 -10.88
CA ALA A 201 -9.62 -5.41 -10.00
C ALA A 201 -9.75 -4.13 -9.16
N THR A 202 -10.99 -3.74 -8.86
CA THR A 202 -11.30 -2.64 -7.94
C THR A 202 -11.39 -3.15 -6.51
N GLY A 203 -10.43 -2.75 -5.66
CA GLY A 203 -10.40 -3.12 -4.25
C GLY A 203 -10.45 -4.63 -4.04
N THR A 204 -11.43 -5.11 -3.25
CA THR A 204 -11.61 -6.54 -2.94
C THR A 204 -12.75 -7.20 -3.73
N LYS A 205 -13.35 -6.53 -4.71
CA LYS A 205 -14.61 -6.98 -5.36
C LYS A 205 -14.46 -8.15 -6.33
N SER A 206 -13.22 -8.49 -6.75
CA SER A 206 -12.98 -9.62 -7.67
C SER A 206 -13.37 -10.96 -7.05
N ALA A 207 -14.07 -11.81 -7.81
CA ALA A 207 -14.38 -13.18 -7.42
C ALA A 207 -13.15 -14.00 -7.02
N ILE A 208 -12.00 -13.75 -7.69
CA ILE A 208 -10.73 -14.39 -7.38
C ILE A 208 -10.24 -13.97 -5.98
N ILE A 209 -10.31 -12.67 -5.65
CA ILE A 209 -9.91 -12.16 -4.33
C ILE A 209 -10.82 -12.75 -3.26
N GLN A 210 -12.13 -12.77 -3.48
CA GLN A 210 -13.10 -13.32 -2.54
C GLN A 210 -12.92 -14.82 -2.33
N ALA A 211 -12.66 -15.60 -3.37
CA ALA A 211 -12.44 -17.03 -3.30
C ALA A 211 -11.16 -17.42 -2.53
N GLN A 212 -10.16 -16.52 -2.47
CA GLN A 212 -8.92 -16.75 -1.74
C GLN A 212 -8.98 -16.23 -0.28
N ALA A 213 -10.00 -15.46 0.07
CA ALA A 213 -10.18 -14.97 1.45
C ALA A 213 -10.42 -16.16 2.42
N PRO A 214 -10.08 -16.00 3.72
CA PRO A 214 -9.46 -14.83 4.32
C PRO A 214 -7.94 -14.80 4.11
N TYR A 215 -7.38 -13.58 4.15
CA TYR A 215 -5.95 -13.31 4.01
C TYR A 215 -5.27 -13.15 5.37
N ASP A 216 -4.00 -13.55 5.46
CA ASP A 216 -3.16 -13.44 6.66
C ASP A 216 -2.49 -12.08 6.76
N THR A 217 -2.11 -11.52 5.62
CA THR A 217 -1.47 -10.21 5.50
C THR A 217 -2.05 -9.48 4.30
N ILE A 218 -2.41 -8.21 4.47
CA ILE A 218 -2.91 -7.36 3.38
C ILE A 218 -2.01 -6.14 3.30
N PHE A 219 -1.66 -5.73 2.07
CA PHE A 219 -1.07 -4.43 1.77
C PHE A 219 -2.09 -3.57 1.04
N ALA A 220 -2.08 -2.28 1.34
CA ALA A 220 -2.74 -1.25 0.55
C ALA A 220 -1.87 0.02 0.62
N ASN A 221 -1.07 0.23 -0.42
CA ASN A 221 -0.22 1.42 -0.59
C ASN A 221 -0.84 2.32 -1.65
N ILE A 222 -1.93 2.97 -1.28
CA ILE A 222 -2.77 3.81 -2.15
C ILE A 222 -3.16 5.09 -1.41
N LEU A 223 -3.72 6.07 -2.11
CA LEU A 223 -4.11 7.35 -1.52
C LEU A 223 -5.07 7.21 -0.33
N ALA A 224 -5.02 8.17 0.59
CA ALA A 224 -5.75 8.14 1.87
C ALA A 224 -7.27 7.97 1.72
N ARG A 225 -7.90 8.65 0.74
CA ARG A 225 -9.35 8.57 0.55
C ARG A 225 -9.82 7.20 0.08
N PRO A 226 -9.25 6.57 -0.96
CA PRO A 226 -9.50 5.17 -1.28
C PRO A 226 -9.29 4.21 -0.10
N LEU A 227 -8.23 4.40 0.70
CA LEU A 227 -8.00 3.59 1.91
C LEU A 227 -9.18 3.64 2.87
N ILE A 228 -9.69 4.85 3.16
CA ILE A 228 -10.87 5.06 4.03
C ILE A 228 -12.08 4.31 3.46
N GLY A 229 -12.35 4.46 2.15
CA GLY A 229 -13.45 3.79 1.47
C GLY A 229 -13.38 2.27 1.52
N LEU A 230 -12.18 1.71 1.39
CA LEU A 230 -11.95 0.25 1.38
C LEU A 230 -11.85 -0.36 2.78
N SER A 231 -11.82 0.43 3.86
CA SER A 231 -11.59 -0.04 5.24
C SER A 231 -12.51 -1.20 5.65
N GLY A 232 -13.80 -1.11 5.29
CA GLY A 232 -14.79 -2.14 5.60
C GLY A 232 -14.55 -3.44 4.84
N ASP A 233 -14.23 -3.35 3.56
CA ASP A 233 -14.01 -4.52 2.70
C ASP A 233 -12.69 -5.21 3.01
N ILE A 234 -11.64 -4.45 3.31
CA ILE A 234 -10.36 -4.97 3.81
C ILE A 234 -10.59 -5.73 5.12
N ALA A 235 -11.34 -5.15 6.06
CA ALA A 235 -11.63 -5.80 7.33
C ALA A 235 -12.40 -7.13 7.18
N LYS A 236 -13.28 -7.25 6.17
CA LYS A 236 -14.03 -8.49 5.89
C LYS A 236 -13.10 -9.60 5.42
N VAL A 237 -12.22 -9.32 4.46
CA VAL A 237 -11.33 -10.33 3.85
C VAL A 237 -10.07 -10.62 4.67
N LEU A 238 -9.79 -9.83 5.72
CA LEU A 238 -8.69 -10.09 6.66
C LEU A 238 -9.11 -11.12 7.71
N ARG A 239 -8.31 -12.16 7.95
CA ARG A 239 -8.60 -13.15 8.99
C ARG A 239 -8.44 -12.57 10.40
N PRO A 240 -9.12 -13.13 11.41
CA PRO A 240 -8.80 -12.86 12.82
C PRO A 240 -7.34 -13.20 13.13
N GLY A 241 -6.61 -12.25 13.74
CA GLY A 241 -5.16 -12.33 13.97
C GLY A 241 -4.30 -11.99 12.75
N GLY A 242 -4.91 -11.68 11.60
CA GLY A 242 -4.23 -11.18 10.42
C GLY A 242 -3.82 -9.72 10.56
N ALA A 243 -2.88 -9.28 9.72
CA ALA A 243 -2.38 -7.92 9.72
C ALA A 243 -2.67 -7.20 8.38
N VAL A 244 -2.95 -5.90 8.44
CA VAL A 244 -2.97 -5.04 7.27
C VAL A 244 -1.94 -3.93 7.42
N ILE A 245 -1.19 -3.67 6.36
CA ILE A 245 -0.17 -2.63 6.25
C ILE A 245 -0.68 -1.62 5.24
N LEU A 246 -0.87 -0.40 5.70
CA LEU A 246 -1.42 0.71 4.94
C LEU A 246 -0.33 1.75 4.72
N SER A 247 -0.22 2.31 3.53
CA SER A 247 0.63 3.46 3.22
C SER A 247 0.06 4.25 2.04
N GLY A 248 0.79 5.22 1.50
CA GLY A 248 0.28 6.12 0.46
C GLY A 248 -0.53 7.28 1.05
N LEU A 249 -0.33 7.56 2.34
CA LEU A 249 -0.95 8.67 3.05
C LEU A 249 0.11 9.57 3.68
N LEU A 250 -0.09 10.87 3.58
CA LEU A 250 0.75 11.86 4.25
C LEU A 250 0.51 11.84 5.78
N THR A 251 1.50 12.25 6.56
CA THR A 251 1.43 12.16 8.02
C THR A 251 0.22 12.89 8.61
N HIS A 252 -0.18 14.03 8.04
CA HIS A 252 -1.35 14.78 8.49
C HIS A 252 -2.69 14.11 8.13
N GLN A 253 -2.73 13.21 7.12
CA GLN A 253 -3.91 12.42 6.76
C GLN A 253 -4.12 11.19 7.66
N GLU A 254 -3.12 10.82 8.47
CA GLU A 254 -3.16 9.66 9.36
C GLU A 254 -4.39 9.62 10.29
N PRO A 255 -4.83 10.73 10.94
CA PRO A 255 -5.97 10.69 11.84
C PRO A 255 -7.26 10.18 11.19
N SER A 256 -7.54 10.61 9.95
CA SER A 256 -8.75 10.20 9.20
C SER A 256 -8.72 8.72 8.81
N VAL A 257 -7.57 8.23 8.32
CA VAL A 257 -7.38 6.81 8.01
C VAL A 257 -7.49 5.96 9.27
N ARG A 258 -6.88 6.41 10.38
CA ARG A 258 -6.98 5.72 11.68
C ARG A 258 -8.42 5.63 12.18
N ALA A 259 -9.19 6.69 12.09
CA ALA A 259 -10.61 6.68 12.48
C ALA A 259 -11.39 5.62 11.70
N ALA A 260 -11.18 5.53 10.37
CA ALA A 260 -11.84 4.55 9.53
C ALA A 260 -11.50 3.10 9.91
N PHE A 261 -10.23 2.76 10.09
CA PHE A 261 -9.81 1.39 10.41
C PHE A 261 -10.11 0.99 11.86
N ASN A 262 -9.97 1.91 12.83
CA ASN A 262 -10.40 1.70 14.21
C ASN A 262 -11.91 1.44 14.28
N GLY A 263 -12.73 2.19 13.51
CA GLY A 263 -14.17 1.98 13.41
C GLY A 263 -14.58 0.61 12.83
N ARG A 264 -13.65 -0.12 12.21
CA ARG A 264 -13.84 -1.52 11.77
C ARG A 264 -13.31 -2.56 12.77
N GLY A 265 -12.95 -2.14 13.97
CA GLY A 265 -12.45 -3.03 15.02
C GLY A 265 -11.03 -3.54 14.82
N LEU A 266 -10.25 -2.89 13.93
CA LEU A 266 -8.83 -3.19 13.79
C LEU A 266 -8.02 -2.39 14.81
N VAL A 267 -6.93 -2.96 15.30
CA VAL A 267 -6.06 -2.37 16.31
C VAL A 267 -4.75 -1.96 15.68
N LEU A 268 -4.38 -0.69 15.79
CA LEU A 268 -3.08 -0.17 15.37
C LEU A 268 -1.98 -0.77 16.25
N THR A 269 -0.97 -1.39 15.63
CA THR A 269 0.12 -2.07 16.35
C THR A 269 1.50 -1.51 16.05
N ASP A 270 1.67 -0.80 14.95
CA ASP A 270 2.93 -0.16 14.57
C ASP A 270 2.71 1.02 13.63
N ARG A 271 3.63 1.98 13.66
CA ARG A 271 3.68 3.15 12.78
C ARG A 271 5.12 3.41 12.35
N ILE A 272 5.28 3.76 11.08
CA ILE A 272 6.55 4.21 10.52
C ILE A 272 6.28 5.54 9.81
N HIS A 273 7.00 6.58 10.17
CA HIS A 273 6.99 7.85 9.46
C HIS A 273 8.31 8.00 8.70
N LYS A 274 8.21 8.29 7.42
CA LYS A 274 9.37 8.46 6.56
C LYS A 274 9.05 9.48 5.46
N ASP A 275 9.89 10.49 5.33
CA ASP A 275 9.83 11.49 4.27
C ASP A 275 8.43 12.16 4.13
N GLY A 276 7.75 12.46 5.26
CA GLY A 276 6.41 13.03 5.29
C GLY A 276 5.26 12.02 5.13
N TRP A 277 5.57 10.75 4.88
CA TRP A 277 4.60 9.67 4.67
C TRP A 277 4.42 8.80 5.91
N SER A 278 3.22 8.26 6.07
CA SER A 278 2.89 7.31 7.14
C SER A 278 2.71 5.90 6.58
N THR A 279 3.25 4.93 7.31
CA THR A 279 2.92 3.50 7.13
C THR A 279 2.36 2.96 8.43
N LEU A 280 1.14 2.42 8.38
CA LEU A 280 0.38 1.98 9.53
C LEU A 280 0.17 0.46 9.47
N THR A 281 0.47 -0.23 10.57
CA THR A 281 0.19 -1.66 10.68
C THR A 281 -0.95 -1.90 11.67
N TYR A 282 -2.03 -2.49 11.19
CA TYR A 282 -3.17 -2.91 11.99
C TYR A 282 -3.25 -4.42 12.10
N VAL A 283 -3.84 -4.90 13.18
CA VAL A 283 -4.17 -6.31 13.39
C VAL A 283 -5.67 -6.45 13.66
N LYS A 284 -6.30 -7.44 13.03
CA LYS A 284 -7.68 -7.82 13.37
C LYS A 284 -7.64 -8.68 14.64
N PRO A 285 -8.28 -8.28 15.73
CA PRO A 285 -8.30 -9.07 16.96
C PRO A 285 -8.81 -10.48 16.72
N LYS A 286 -8.24 -11.46 17.40
CA LYS A 286 -8.85 -12.80 17.49
C LYS A 286 -10.12 -12.71 18.31
N ALA A 287 -11.18 -13.39 17.90
CA ALA A 287 -12.35 -13.53 18.76
C ALA A 287 -11.89 -14.12 20.11
N LYS A 288 -12.30 -13.51 21.22
CA LYS A 288 -12.11 -14.13 22.53
C LYS A 288 -12.81 -15.48 22.50
N PRO A 289 -12.19 -16.56 22.98
CA PRO A 289 -12.90 -17.81 23.10
C PRO A 289 -14.17 -17.56 23.92
N VAL A 290 -15.32 -17.85 23.34
CA VAL A 290 -16.57 -17.85 24.09
C VAL A 290 -16.39 -18.86 25.19
N LYS A 291 -16.32 -18.44 26.44
CA LYS A 291 -16.42 -19.34 27.59
C LYS A 291 -17.74 -20.10 27.37
N LYS A 292 -17.64 -21.40 27.07
CA LYS A 292 -18.83 -22.23 27.03
C LYS A 292 -19.47 -22.10 28.42
N THR A 293 -20.59 -21.40 28.48
CA THR A 293 -21.45 -21.42 29.66
C THR A 293 -21.75 -22.89 29.88
N PRO A 294 -21.58 -23.45 31.09
CA PRO A 294 -21.97 -24.81 31.35
C PRO A 294 -23.39 -24.98 30.82
N SER A 295 -23.65 -26.02 30.06
CA SER A 295 -24.99 -26.20 29.48
C SER A 295 -25.91 -26.49 30.65
N LEU A 296 -27.08 -25.85 30.67
CA LEU A 296 -28.16 -26.08 31.64
C LEU A 296 -28.44 -27.61 31.79
N LEU A 297 -28.19 -28.35 30.70
CA LEU A 297 -28.29 -29.82 30.65
C LEU A 297 -27.19 -30.54 31.49
N ALA A 298 -26.01 -29.98 31.60
CA ALA A 298 -24.94 -30.52 32.43
C ALA A 298 -25.24 -30.31 33.93
N ASP A 299 -25.76 -29.13 34.24
CA ASP A 299 -26.16 -28.79 35.61
C ASP A 299 -27.40 -29.62 36.06
N LEU A 300 -28.39 -29.83 35.17
CA LEU A 300 -29.53 -30.71 35.38
C LEU A 300 -29.10 -32.18 35.59
N LYS A 301 -28.16 -32.67 34.77
CA LYS A 301 -27.62 -34.03 34.95
C LYS A 301 -26.82 -34.20 36.25
N ALA A 302 -26.14 -33.15 36.70
CA ALA A 302 -25.43 -33.17 38.00
C ALA A 302 -26.44 -33.17 39.16
N LEU A 303 -27.52 -32.39 39.05
CA LEU A 303 -28.61 -32.33 40.05
C LEU A 303 -29.37 -33.68 40.14
N MET A 304 -29.70 -34.28 38.98
CA MET A 304 -30.35 -35.60 38.95
C MET A 304 -29.51 -36.70 39.57
N ARG A 305 -28.18 -36.69 39.35
CA ARG A 305 -27.28 -37.67 40.00
C ARG A 305 -27.13 -37.45 41.49
N ALA A 306 -27.32 -36.25 42.00
CA ALA A 306 -27.27 -35.98 43.44
C ALA A 306 -28.58 -36.43 44.13
N VAL A 307 -29.71 -36.41 43.43
CA VAL A 307 -31.03 -36.91 43.96
C VAL A 307 -31.11 -38.42 43.96
N ASP A 308 -30.42 -39.12 43.07
CA ASP A 308 -30.41 -40.60 43.01
C ASP A 308 -29.41 -41.23 44.01
N ALA A 309 -28.68 -40.43 44.79
CA ALA A 309 -27.65 -40.90 45.74
C ALA A 309 -28.06 -40.80 47.22
N ASP A 310 -29.24 -40.29 47.52
CA ASP A 310 -29.90 -40.30 48.83
C ASP A 310 -31.04 -41.31 48.85
#